data_b5ce307b91d89d38ba6372fefe095a10
#
_entry.id   b5ce307b91d89d38ba6372fefe095a10
#
_cell.length_a   1.000
_cell.length_b   1.000
_cell.length_c   1.000
_cell.angle_alpha   90.00
_cell.angle_beta   90.00
_cell.angle_gamma   90.00
#
_symmetry.space_group_name_H-M   'P 1'
#
loop_
_entity.id
_entity.type
_entity.pdbx_description
1 polymer ?
#
loop_
_entity_poly.entity_id
_entity_poly.type
_entity_poly.pdbx_seq_one_letter_code
_entity_poly.pdbx_strand_id
1 'polypeptide(L)'
;MAKVAQLNTAEPLDESFVGLTGGQIFHEMMLRHNVKVIFGYPGGAILPVFDAIYNSPHFDFKLPRHEQGAGHMAEGYARVTGLPGVVLVTSGPGATNM
;
A
#
# COMPACT_ATOMS: atom_id res chain seq x y z
N MET A 1 14.83 22.65 -9.54
CA MET A 1 16.18 22.05 -9.40
C MET A 1 16.90 22.50 -8.15
N ALA A 2 16.88 23.80 -7.85
CA ALA A 2 17.48 24.31 -6.61
C ALA A 2 16.90 23.65 -5.35
N LYS A 3 15.59 23.36 -5.32
CA LYS A 3 14.95 22.71 -4.18
C LYS A 3 15.43 21.28 -3.98
N VAL A 4 15.64 20.52 -5.07
CA VAL A 4 16.15 19.15 -4.97
C VAL A 4 17.57 19.16 -4.43
N ALA A 5 18.42 20.05 -4.91
CA ALA A 5 19.78 20.19 -4.41
C ALA A 5 19.80 20.59 -2.95
N GLN A 6 18.93 21.52 -2.54
CA GLN A 6 18.81 21.93 -1.14
C GLN A 6 18.36 20.79 -0.23
N LEU A 7 17.38 19.99 -0.65
CA LEU A 7 16.94 18.83 0.11
C LEU A 7 18.05 17.82 0.29
N ASN A 8 18.82 17.57 -0.76
CA ASN A 8 19.94 16.61 -0.70
C ASN A 8 21.08 17.11 0.19
N THR A 9 21.23 18.42 0.37
CA THR A 9 22.31 18.98 1.19
C THR A 9 21.86 19.38 2.59
N ALA A 10 20.57 19.72 2.76
CA ALA A 10 20.04 20.23 4.04
C ALA A 10 19.60 19.11 4.98
N GLU A 11 19.21 17.94 4.46
CA GLU A 11 18.72 16.83 5.25
C GLU A 11 19.46 15.55 4.87
N PRO A 12 19.76 14.68 5.87
CA PRO A 12 20.32 13.39 5.56
C PRO A 12 19.30 12.54 4.80
N LEU A 13 19.78 11.68 3.91
CA LEU A 13 18.94 10.75 3.20
C LEU A 13 18.36 9.74 4.19
N ASP A 14 17.09 9.39 3.99
CA ASP A 14 16.45 8.33 4.75
C ASP A 14 16.85 6.97 4.16
N GLU A 15 17.72 6.26 4.85
CA GLU A 15 18.21 4.96 4.44
C GLU A 15 17.53 3.79 5.17
N SER A 16 16.44 4.06 5.90
CA SER A 16 15.79 3.04 6.73
C SER A 16 15.26 1.85 5.94
N PHE A 17 15.03 2.01 4.62
CA PHE A 17 14.54 0.94 3.76
C PHE A 17 15.65 0.24 2.97
N VAL A 18 16.89 0.64 3.14
CA VAL A 18 18.00 -0.01 2.45
C VAL A 18 18.12 -1.47 2.89
N GLY A 19 18.18 -2.39 1.93
CA GLY A 19 18.28 -3.82 2.21
C GLY A 19 16.95 -4.53 2.36
N LEU A 20 15.82 -3.82 2.37
CA LEU A 20 14.50 -4.45 2.42
C LEU A 20 14.01 -4.82 1.02
N THR A 21 13.17 -5.85 0.95
CA THR A 21 12.45 -6.15 -0.30
C THR A 21 11.37 -5.13 -0.56
N GLY A 22 10.87 -5.06 -1.81
CA GLY A 22 9.75 -4.18 -2.14
C GLY A 22 8.51 -4.43 -1.29
N GLY A 23 8.21 -5.70 -1.01
CA GLY A 23 7.08 -6.04 -0.14
C GLY A 23 7.28 -5.55 1.28
N GLN A 24 8.49 -5.68 1.83
CA GLN A 24 8.81 -5.17 3.15
C GLN A 24 8.74 -3.65 3.20
N ILE A 25 9.18 -2.97 2.15
CA ILE A 25 9.07 -1.51 2.05
C ILE A 25 7.59 -1.09 2.05
N PHE A 26 6.76 -1.79 1.28
CA PHE A 26 5.32 -1.53 1.26
C PHE A 26 4.74 -1.64 2.68
N HIS A 27 5.04 -2.73 3.38
CA HIS A 27 4.57 -2.94 4.75
C HIS A 27 4.96 -1.76 5.66
N GLU A 28 6.23 -1.37 5.64
CA GLU A 28 6.73 -0.29 6.48
C GLU A 28 6.12 1.07 6.12
N MET A 29 5.94 1.33 4.81
CA MET A 29 5.31 2.58 4.37
C MET A 29 3.86 2.66 4.81
N MET A 30 3.13 1.56 4.76
CA MET A 30 1.75 1.54 5.25
C MET A 30 1.69 1.82 6.75
N LEU A 31 2.62 1.28 7.52
CA LEU A 31 2.71 1.61 8.96
C LEU A 31 2.99 3.10 9.18
N ARG A 32 3.92 3.68 8.42
CA ARG A 32 4.26 5.10 8.56
C ARG A 32 3.10 6.02 8.23
N HIS A 33 2.26 5.62 7.29
CA HIS A 33 1.06 6.36 6.93
C HIS A 33 -0.15 6.03 7.80
N ASN A 34 0.06 5.25 8.85
CA ASN A 34 -0.98 4.87 9.79
C ASN A 34 -2.16 4.14 9.13
N VAL A 35 -1.88 3.37 8.10
CA VAL A 35 -2.87 2.54 7.41
C VAL A 35 -3.17 1.32 8.27
N LYS A 36 -4.45 1.06 8.50
CA LYS A 36 -4.91 -0.07 9.31
C LYS A 36 -5.73 -1.09 8.54
N VAL A 37 -6.32 -0.68 7.44
CA VAL A 37 -7.19 -1.52 6.61
C VAL A 37 -6.71 -1.45 5.17
N ILE A 38 -6.59 -2.62 4.55
CA ILE A 38 -6.24 -2.72 3.12
C ILE A 38 -7.31 -3.56 2.46
N PHE A 39 -7.87 -3.06 1.37
CA PHE A 39 -8.86 -3.75 0.55
C PHE A 39 -8.17 -4.25 -0.71
N GLY A 40 -8.40 -5.49 -1.12
CA GLY A 40 -7.73 -5.93 -2.31
C GLY A 40 -8.03 -7.36 -2.71
N TYR A 41 -7.46 -7.75 -3.83
CA TYR A 41 -7.60 -9.08 -4.40
C TYR A 41 -6.23 -9.59 -4.84
N PRO A 42 -5.78 -10.75 -4.35
CA PRO A 42 -4.44 -11.25 -4.66
C PRO A 42 -4.34 -11.73 -6.10
N GLY A 43 -3.11 -11.79 -6.59
CA GLY A 43 -2.77 -12.31 -7.90
C GLY A 43 -1.28 -12.54 -7.99
N GLY A 44 -0.83 -13.29 -9.01
CA GLY A 44 0.54 -13.80 -9.08
C GLY A 44 1.61 -12.73 -8.99
N ALA A 45 1.47 -11.63 -9.72
CA ALA A 45 2.50 -10.60 -9.78
C ALA A 45 2.65 -9.83 -8.48
N ILE A 46 1.59 -9.72 -7.66
CA ILE A 46 1.60 -8.96 -6.41
C ILE A 46 1.81 -9.83 -5.18
N LEU A 47 1.96 -11.15 -5.35
CA LEU A 47 2.13 -12.08 -4.22
C LEU A 47 3.24 -11.69 -3.26
N PRO A 48 4.43 -11.24 -3.71
CA PRO A 48 5.47 -10.85 -2.76
C PRO A 48 5.04 -9.73 -1.80
N VAL A 49 4.19 -8.81 -2.25
CA VAL A 49 3.65 -7.76 -1.40
C VAL A 49 2.61 -8.33 -0.44
N PHE A 50 1.72 -9.20 -0.94
CA PHE A 50 0.75 -9.88 -0.07
C PHE A 50 1.43 -10.72 1.00
N ASP A 51 2.51 -11.43 0.65
CA ASP A 51 3.27 -12.21 1.63
C ASP A 51 3.81 -11.34 2.75
N ALA A 52 4.25 -10.13 2.44
CA ALA A 52 4.78 -9.21 3.43
C ALA A 52 3.72 -8.74 4.44
N ILE A 53 2.45 -8.67 4.03
CA ILE A 53 1.37 -8.17 4.89
C ILE A 53 0.46 -9.26 5.44
N TYR A 54 0.54 -10.48 4.91
CA TYR A 54 -0.44 -11.55 5.16
C TYR A 54 -0.60 -11.87 6.65
N ASN A 55 0.50 -12.02 7.36
CA ASN A 55 0.48 -12.35 8.78
C ASN A 55 0.75 -11.14 9.68
N SER A 56 0.71 -9.94 9.12
CA SER A 56 0.97 -8.75 9.91
C SER A 56 -0.20 -8.46 10.84
N PRO A 57 0.03 -8.27 12.14
CA PRO A 57 -1.03 -7.87 13.07
C PRO A 57 -1.45 -6.41 12.91
N HIS A 58 -0.74 -5.65 12.08
CA HIS A 58 -0.96 -4.22 11.93
C HIS A 58 -2.07 -3.88 10.95
N PHE A 59 -2.43 -4.80 10.05
CA PHE A 59 -3.40 -4.55 8.99
C PHE A 59 -4.55 -5.53 9.06
N ASP A 60 -5.75 -5.01 8.88
CA ASP A 60 -6.95 -5.80 8.62
C ASP A 60 -7.14 -5.84 7.09
N PHE A 61 -7.02 -7.02 6.50
CA PHE A 61 -7.16 -7.19 5.06
C PHE A 61 -8.57 -7.63 4.72
N LYS A 62 -9.24 -6.87 3.87
CA LYS A 62 -10.60 -7.16 3.42
C LYS A 62 -10.57 -7.67 1.98
N LEU A 63 -11.03 -8.88 1.78
CA LEU A 63 -11.05 -9.56 0.49
C LEU A 63 -12.47 -9.55 -0.09
N PRO A 64 -12.75 -8.72 -1.10
CA PRO A 64 -14.01 -8.80 -1.84
C PRO A 64 -13.96 -9.93 -2.87
N ARG A 65 -15.04 -10.12 -3.59
CA ARG A 65 -15.11 -11.12 -4.66
C ARG A 65 -14.65 -10.59 -6.02
N HIS A 66 -14.43 -9.30 -6.13
CA HIS A 66 -14.02 -8.63 -7.36
C HIS A 66 -13.25 -7.36 -7.00
N GLU A 67 -12.29 -7.01 -7.84
CA GLU A 67 -11.44 -5.84 -7.61
C GLU A 67 -12.26 -4.54 -7.52
N GLN A 68 -13.31 -4.41 -8.30
CA GLN A 68 -14.22 -3.29 -8.24
C GLN A 68 -14.82 -3.11 -6.84
N GLY A 69 -15.17 -4.22 -6.21
CA GLY A 69 -15.66 -4.20 -4.82
C GLY A 69 -14.64 -3.63 -3.87
N ALA A 70 -13.36 -3.94 -4.07
CA ALA A 70 -12.29 -3.38 -3.25
C ALA A 70 -12.23 -1.85 -3.40
N GLY A 71 -12.34 -1.35 -4.63
CA GLY A 71 -12.36 0.09 -4.89
C GLY A 71 -13.52 0.79 -4.20
N HIS A 72 -14.72 0.22 -4.29
CA HIS A 72 -15.90 0.78 -3.63
C HIS A 72 -15.78 0.75 -2.11
N MET A 73 -15.26 -0.33 -1.55
CA MET A 73 -15.02 -0.42 -0.10
C MET A 73 -14.03 0.64 0.37
N ALA A 74 -12.94 0.83 -0.36
CA ALA A 74 -11.93 1.82 -0.01
C ALA A 74 -12.50 3.24 -0.10
N GLU A 75 -13.31 3.53 -1.12
CA GLU A 75 -13.98 4.82 -1.24
C GLU A 75 -14.89 5.08 -0.06
N GLY A 76 -15.73 4.11 0.28
CA GLY A 76 -16.63 4.25 1.44
C GLY A 76 -15.87 4.46 2.73
N TYR A 77 -14.80 3.71 2.93
CA TYR A 77 -13.93 3.88 4.10
C TYR A 77 -13.36 5.29 4.18
N ALA A 78 -12.86 5.82 3.06
CA ALA A 78 -12.27 7.16 3.02
C ALA A 78 -13.32 8.23 3.31
N ARG A 79 -14.53 8.08 2.77
CA ARG A 79 -15.61 9.04 2.99
C ARG A 79 -16.07 9.09 4.45
N VAL A 80 -16.11 7.94 5.11
CA VAL A 80 -16.58 7.83 6.49
C VAL A 80 -15.51 8.28 7.47
N THR A 81 -14.26 7.87 7.25
CA THR A 81 -13.17 8.09 8.20
C THR A 81 -12.39 9.37 7.95
N GLY A 82 -12.43 9.92 6.75
CA GLY A 82 -11.54 11.00 6.33
C GLY A 82 -10.09 10.57 6.10
N LEU A 83 -9.80 9.26 6.17
CA LEU A 83 -8.49 8.68 5.93
C LEU A 83 -8.43 8.08 4.53
N PRO A 84 -7.25 8.01 3.91
CA PRO A 84 -7.12 7.34 2.61
C PRO A 84 -7.56 5.87 2.68
N GLY A 85 -8.32 5.44 1.68
CA GLY A 85 -8.61 4.04 1.48
C GLY A 85 -7.53 3.42 0.60
N VAL A 86 -6.95 2.31 1.02
CA VAL A 86 -5.86 1.64 0.29
C VAL A 86 -6.40 0.42 -0.42
N VAL A 87 -6.13 0.31 -1.71
CA VAL A 87 -6.50 -0.84 -2.53
C VAL A 87 -5.24 -1.49 -3.06
N LEU A 88 -5.17 -2.80 -2.96
CA LEU A 88 -4.04 -3.59 -3.43
C LEU A 88 -4.54 -4.68 -4.37
N VAL A 89 -4.17 -4.59 -5.64
CA VAL A 89 -4.56 -5.54 -6.69
C VAL A 89 -3.36 -5.90 -7.54
N THR A 90 -3.48 -7.00 -8.29
CA THR A 90 -2.41 -7.41 -9.19
C THR A 90 -2.46 -6.63 -10.52
N SER A 91 -1.41 -6.78 -11.33
CA SER A 91 -1.34 -6.22 -12.67
C SER A 91 -2.34 -6.89 -13.62
N GLY A 92 -2.51 -6.32 -14.82
CA GLY A 92 -3.40 -6.85 -15.83
C GLY A 92 -4.87 -6.70 -15.45
N PRO A 93 -5.66 -7.79 -15.50
CA PRO A 93 -7.09 -7.72 -15.17
C PRO A 93 -7.36 -7.21 -13.75
N GLY A 94 -6.47 -7.49 -12.80
CA GLY A 94 -6.59 -6.97 -11.45
C GLY A 94 -6.68 -5.44 -11.44
N ALA A 95 -5.75 -4.79 -12.11
CA ALA A 95 -5.73 -3.33 -12.20
C ALA A 95 -6.86 -2.79 -13.08
N THR A 96 -7.14 -3.44 -14.22
CA THR A 96 -8.14 -2.94 -15.16
C THR A 96 -9.57 -3.17 -14.70
N ASN A 97 -9.80 -4.12 -13.80
CA ASN A 97 -11.12 -4.38 -13.23
C ASN A 97 -11.49 -3.43 -12.10
N MET A 98 -10.56 -2.62 -11.70
CA MET A 98 -10.86 -1.57 -10.74
C MET A 98 -11.69 -0.47 -11.39
#